data_036758ce22547fb3fe4c3b9e40496a30
#
_entry.id   036758ce22547fb3fe4c3b9e40496a30
#
_cell.length_a   1.000
_cell.length_b   1.000
_cell.length_c   1.000
_cell.angle_alpha   90.00
_cell.angle_beta   90.00
_cell.angle_gamma   90.00
#
_symmetry.space_group_name_H-M   'P 1'
#
loop_
_entity.id
_entity.type
_entity.pdbx_description
1 polymer ?
#
loop_
_entity_poly.entity_id
_entity_poly.type
_entity_poly.pdbx_seq_one_letter_code
_entity_poly.pdbx_strand_id
1 'polypeptide(L)'
;VNEKGWVSHDPEEIYRNTIRVVKDLIEESGIDHSLVQGIGISNQRETTLIWDKETNKPIADAIVWQCSRATEICERPEIKNAAEMIREKTGLPLSPYFPAAKMAWLLENLQWEESQRGQEPVALKSQKCQELMAQHQLCFGTIDTWLVYRLTKGHDYKTDYSNASRTQLFNIFTLKWDEEICKL
;
A
#
# COMPACT_ATOMS: atom_id res chain seq x y z
N VAL A 1 -9.92 -12.26 7.56
CA VAL A 1 -10.89 -11.42 8.27
C VAL A 1 -10.76 -11.72 9.74
N ASN A 2 -10.53 -10.73 10.57
CA ASN A 2 -10.44 -10.90 12.02
C ASN A 2 -11.81 -10.68 12.71
N GLU A 3 -11.85 -10.82 14.05
CA GLU A 3 -13.08 -10.65 14.85
C GLU A 3 -13.72 -9.26 14.74
N LYS A 4 -12.95 -8.23 14.36
CA LYS A 4 -13.45 -6.87 14.11
C LYS A 4 -13.96 -6.68 12.66
N GLY A 5 -13.95 -7.73 11.84
CA GLY A 5 -14.34 -7.65 10.44
C GLY A 5 -13.27 -7.01 9.54
N TRP A 6 -12.04 -6.81 10.05
CA TRP A 6 -10.96 -6.25 9.25
C TRP A 6 -10.36 -7.28 8.31
N VAL A 7 -9.99 -6.83 7.12
CA VAL A 7 -9.46 -7.68 6.06
C VAL A 7 -8.02 -7.27 5.74
N SER A 8 -7.11 -8.23 5.86
CA SER A 8 -5.70 -8.04 5.56
C SER A 8 -5.17 -9.21 4.73
N HIS A 9 -4.12 -8.94 3.95
CA HIS A 9 -3.35 -9.96 3.23
C HIS A 9 -1.87 -9.85 3.62
N ASP A 10 -1.17 -10.98 3.69
CA ASP A 10 0.28 -11.02 3.85
C ASP A 10 0.95 -10.59 2.52
N PRO A 11 1.69 -9.46 2.49
CA PRO A 11 2.37 -9.00 1.28
C PRO A 11 3.44 -9.98 0.78
N GLU A 12 4.08 -10.72 1.68
CA GLU A 12 5.06 -11.73 1.31
C GLU A 12 4.41 -12.94 0.65
N GLU A 13 3.22 -13.32 1.09
CA GLU A 13 2.44 -14.37 0.43
C GLU A 13 2.05 -13.96 -0.99
N ILE A 14 1.60 -12.71 -1.18
CA ILE A 14 1.29 -12.17 -2.51
C ILE A 14 2.51 -12.26 -3.41
N TYR A 15 3.67 -11.82 -2.94
CA TYR A 15 4.91 -11.88 -3.72
C TYR A 15 5.32 -13.33 -4.04
N ARG A 16 5.33 -14.22 -3.05
CA ARG A 16 5.67 -15.65 -3.26
C ARG A 16 4.75 -16.31 -4.27
N ASN A 17 3.44 -16.05 -4.16
CA ASN A 17 2.44 -16.60 -5.08
C ASN A 17 2.64 -16.05 -6.50
N THR A 18 2.98 -14.76 -6.65
CA THR A 18 3.30 -14.16 -7.96
C THR A 18 4.49 -14.87 -8.61
N ILE A 19 5.57 -15.07 -7.87
CA ILE A 19 6.75 -15.79 -8.39
C ILE A 19 6.41 -17.24 -8.77
N ARG A 20 5.62 -17.92 -7.94
CA ARG A 20 5.21 -19.31 -8.21
C ARG A 20 4.40 -19.39 -9.51
N VAL A 21 3.37 -18.56 -9.64
CA VAL A 21 2.51 -18.56 -10.83
C VAL A 21 3.31 -18.29 -12.12
N VAL A 22 4.27 -17.35 -12.07
CA VAL A 22 5.13 -17.08 -13.24
C VAL A 22 6.00 -18.28 -13.59
N LYS A 23 6.58 -18.97 -12.60
CA LYS A 23 7.37 -20.19 -12.82
C LYS A 23 6.52 -21.32 -13.40
N ASP A 24 5.39 -21.61 -12.77
CA ASP A 24 4.47 -22.65 -13.20
C ASP A 24 4.00 -22.39 -14.64
N LEU A 25 3.68 -21.14 -14.99
CA LEU A 25 3.27 -20.76 -16.33
C LEU A 25 4.38 -21.02 -17.38
N ILE A 26 5.63 -20.68 -17.08
CA ILE A 26 6.76 -20.92 -17.97
C ILE A 26 6.98 -22.42 -18.16
N GLU A 27 6.95 -23.20 -17.09
CA GLU A 27 7.11 -24.65 -17.12
C GLU A 27 5.97 -25.35 -17.90
N GLU A 28 4.71 -25.01 -17.61
CA GLU A 28 3.55 -25.62 -18.26
C GLU A 28 3.41 -25.24 -19.73
N SER A 29 3.77 -23.99 -20.08
CA SER A 29 3.67 -23.53 -21.47
C SER A 29 4.79 -24.07 -22.37
N GLY A 30 5.91 -24.50 -21.78
CA GLY A 30 7.11 -24.91 -22.51
C GLY A 30 7.77 -23.78 -23.30
N ILE A 31 7.41 -22.52 -23.04
CA ILE A 31 7.96 -21.35 -23.74
C ILE A 31 9.41 -21.11 -23.31
N ASP A 32 10.27 -20.78 -24.25
CA ASP A 32 11.63 -20.34 -23.93
C ASP A 32 11.55 -18.99 -23.19
N HIS A 33 12.00 -18.97 -21.92
CA HIS A 33 11.98 -17.78 -21.08
C HIS A 33 12.75 -16.59 -21.69
N SER A 34 13.72 -16.83 -22.60
CA SER A 34 14.43 -15.78 -23.32
C SER A 34 13.53 -14.97 -24.25
N LEU A 35 12.36 -15.51 -24.61
CA LEU A 35 11.37 -14.85 -25.45
C LEU A 35 10.41 -13.96 -24.66
N VAL A 36 10.43 -14.04 -23.31
CA VAL A 36 9.60 -13.19 -22.46
C VAL A 36 10.15 -11.78 -22.45
N GLN A 37 9.40 -10.83 -23.02
CA GLN A 37 9.84 -9.44 -23.18
C GLN A 37 9.41 -8.53 -22.04
N GLY A 38 8.45 -8.93 -21.20
CA GLY A 38 7.96 -8.12 -20.11
C GLY A 38 6.83 -8.77 -19.32
N ILE A 39 6.46 -8.11 -18.22
CA ILE A 39 5.38 -8.53 -17.32
C ILE A 39 4.42 -7.35 -17.16
N GLY A 40 3.12 -7.58 -17.39
CA GLY A 40 2.06 -6.66 -17.04
C GLY A 40 1.46 -7.01 -15.69
N ILE A 41 1.24 -6.02 -14.82
CA ILE A 41 0.65 -6.22 -13.49
C ILE A 41 -0.78 -5.66 -13.50
N SER A 42 -1.75 -6.53 -13.18
CA SER A 42 -3.12 -6.14 -12.83
C SER A 42 -3.35 -6.50 -11.37
N ASN A 43 -3.81 -5.55 -10.57
CA ASN A 43 -3.81 -5.70 -9.11
C ASN A 43 -5.04 -5.05 -8.44
N GLN A 44 -5.14 -5.28 -7.13
CA GLN A 44 -6.08 -4.56 -6.26
C GLN A 44 -5.52 -3.16 -5.98
N ARG A 45 -5.93 -2.16 -6.77
CA ARG A 45 -5.38 -0.79 -6.77
C ARG A 45 -5.56 -0.02 -5.46
N GLU A 46 -6.50 -0.43 -4.62
CA GLU A 46 -6.82 0.23 -3.36
C GLU A 46 -6.34 -0.55 -2.12
N THR A 47 -5.71 -1.71 -2.32
CA THR A 47 -5.03 -2.44 -1.24
C THR A 47 -3.69 -1.81 -0.97
N THR A 48 -3.45 -1.46 0.29
CA THR A 48 -2.37 -0.57 0.74
C THR A 48 -1.46 -1.28 1.72
N LEU A 49 -0.16 -1.06 1.59
CA LEU A 49 0.85 -1.60 2.52
C LEU A 49 1.99 -0.62 2.73
N ILE A 50 2.79 -0.93 3.76
CA ILE A 50 4.03 -0.23 4.09
C ILE A 50 5.17 -1.23 4.31
N TRP A 51 6.37 -0.82 3.97
CA TRP A 51 7.57 -1.65 4.16
C TRP A 51 8.81 -0.81 4.43
N ASP A 52 9.80 -1.46 5.02
CA ASP A 52 11.12 -0.92 5.26
C ASP A 52 11.98 -1.03 3.99
N LYS A 53 12.50 0.08 3.52
CA LYS A 53 13.31 0.18 2.31
C LYS A 53 14.65 -0.56 2.42
N GLU A 54 15.24 -0.58 3.59
CA GLU A 54 16.55 -1.21 3.82
C GLU A 54 16.43 -2.73 3.85
N THR A 55 15.46 -3.23 4.62
CA THR A 55 15.27 -4.68 4.80
C THR A 55 14.40 -5.31 3.71
N ASN A 56 13.69 -4.51 2.92
CA ASN A 56 12.69 -4.96 1.94
C ASN A 56 11.56 -5.80 2.57
N LYS A 57 11.27 -5.58 3.85
CA LYS A 57 10.24 -6.34 4.57
C LYS A 57 9.01 -5.50 4.85
N PRO A 58 7.80 -6.08 4.69
CA PRO A 58 6.59 -5.43 5.14
C PRO A 58 6.64 -5.18 6.65
N ILE A 59 6.14 -4.03 7.08
CA ILE A 59 6.04 -3.66 8.49
C ILE A 59 4.71 -4.14 9.07
N ALA A 60 3.68 -4.18 8.23
CA ALA A 60 2.35 -4.67 8.57
C ALA A 60 1.73 -5.43 7.39
N ASP A 61 0.62 -6.14 7.66
CA ASP A 61 -0.20 -6.71 6.60
C ASP A 61 -0.81 -5.62 5.71
N ALA A 62 -0.97 -5.94 4.44
CA ALA A 62 -1.66 -5.08 3.49
C ALA A 62 -3.14 -4.92 3.88
N ILE A 63 -3.61 -3.68 4.03
CA ILE A 63 -5.03 -3.38 4.26
C ILE A 63 -5.76 -3.52 2.94
N VAL A 64 -6.67 -4.49 2.87
CA VAL A 64 -7.41 -4.80 1.65
C VAL A 64 -8.42 -3.70 1.34
N TRP A 65 -8.71 -3.49 0.06
CA TRP A 65 -9.63 -2.46 -0.44
C TRP A 65 -10.99 -2.41 0.25
N GLN A 66 -11.57 -3.57 0.60
CA GLN A 66 -12.88 -3.68 1.26
C GLN A 66 -12.86 -3.46 2.76
N CYS A 67 -11.68 -3.25 3.37
CA CYS A 67 -11.54 -3.08 4.81
C CYS A 67 -11.96 -1.68 5.26
N SER A 68 -12.83 -1.62 6.26
CA SER A 68 -13.39 -0.37 6.79
C SER A 68 -12.60 0.24 7.96
N ARG A 69 -11.46 -0.34 8.37
CA ARG A 69 -10.72 0.11 9.58
C ARG A 69 -10.30 1.58 9.55
N ALA A 70 -10.09 2.15 8.36
CA ALA A 70 -9.72 3.55 8.19
C ALA A 70 -10.93 4.52 8.15
N THR A 71 -12.13 4.07 8.47
CA THR A 71 -13.34 4.92 8.48
C THR A 71 -13.18 6.10 9.43
N GLU A 72 -12.59 5.90 10.61
CA GLU A 72 -12.34 6.94 11.59
C GLU A 72 -11.49 8.10 11.07
N ILE A 73 -10.55 7.83 10.16
CA ILE A 73 -9.76 8.88 9.49
C ILE A 73 -10.66 9.76 8.63
N CYS A 74 -11.54 9.14 7.81
CA CYS A 74 -12.47 9.87 6.95
C CYS A 74 -13.53 10.65 7.75
N GLU A 75 -13.82 10.23 8.99
CA GLU A 75 -14.82 10.85 9.84
C GLU A 75 -14.32 12.11 10.58
N ARG A 76 -13.02 12.38 10.56
CA ARG A 76 -12.43 13.56 11.21
C ARG A 76 -12.95 14.85 10.61
N PRO A 77 -13.26 15.87 11.41
CA PRO A 77 -13.81 17.14 10.92
C PRO A 77 -12.95 17.81 9.84
N GLU A 78 -11.62 17.84 10.03
CA GLU A 78 -10.66 18.41 9.09
C GLU A 78 -10.68 17.69 7.74
N ILE A 79 -10.76 16.35 7.74
CA ILE A 79 -10.81 15.53 6.52
C ILE A 79 -12.16 15.69 5.83
N LYS A 80 -13.28 15.69 6.58
CA LYS A 80 -14.62 15.96 6.02
C LYS A 80 -14.72 17.33 5.37
N ASN A 81 -14.14 18.36 5.99
CA ASN A 81 -14.13 19.71 5.43
C ASN A 81 -13.30 19.78 4.12
N ALA A 82 -12.32 18.93 3.95
CA ALA A 82 -11.52 18.83 2.72
C ALA A 82 -12.13 17.93 1.62
N ALA A 83 -13.28 17.28 1.89
CA ALA A 83 -13.85 16.27 1.00
C ALA A 83 -14.09 16.77 -0.45
N GLU A 84 -14.60 18.00 -0.61
CA GLU A 84 -14.84 18.58 -1.93
C GLU A 84 -13.53 18.87 -2.66
N MET A 85 -12.53 19.45 -2.00
CA MET A 85 -11.20 19.69 -2.56
C MET A 85 -10.53 18.37 -2.99
N ILE A 86 -10.63 17.32 -2.17
CA ILE A 86 -10.13 15.98 -2.52
C ILE A 86 -10.83 15.49 -3.78
N ARG A 87 -12.16 15.59 -3.86
CA ARG A 87 -12.95 15.15 -5.01
C ARG A 87 -12.60 15.92 -6.28
N GLU A 88 -12.45 17.23 -6.20
CA GLU A 88 -12.08 18.07 -7.33
C GLU A 88 -10.70 17.72 -7.89
N LYS A 89 -9.71 17.47 -7.04
CA LYS A 89 -8.34 17.18 -7.45
C LYS A 89 -8.10 15.75 -7.91
N THR A 90 -8.83 14.80 -7.32
CA THR A 90 -8.59 13.35 -7.56
C THR A 90 -9.68 12.66 -8.36
N GLY A 91 -10.86 13.29 -8.50
CA GLY A 91 -12.06 12.68 -9.07
C GLY A 91 -12.72 11.64 -8.17
N LEU A 92 -12.27 11.46 -6.92
CA LEU A 92 -12.71 10.40 -6.02
C LEU A 92 -13.47 10.99 -4.80
N PRO A 93 -14.61 10.41 -4.40
CA PRO A 93 -15.27 10.81 -3.16
C PRO A 93 -14.42 10.40 -1.95
N LEU A 94 -14.54 11.14 -0.85
CA LEU A 94 -13.90 10.75 0.41
C LEU A 94 -14.44 9.41 0.90
N SER A 95 -13.56 8.43 1.09
CA SER A 95 -13.95 7.08 1.51
C SER A 95 -12.76 6.30 2.05
N PRO A 96 -12.95 5.46 3.09
CA PRO A 96 -11.93 4.52 3.58
C PRO A 96 -11.56 3.42 2.57
N TYR A 97 -12.30 3.32 1.47
CA TYR A 97 -12.00 2.42 0.36
C TYR A 97 -10.64 2.71 -0.26
N PHE A 98 -10.26 3.99 -0.35
CA PHE A 98 -9.05 4.43 -1.03
C PHE A 98 -7.81 4.42 -0.12
N PRO A 99 -6.58 4.34 -0.70
CA PRO A 99 -5.34 4.20 0.04
C PRO A 99 -5.01 5.32 1.03
N ALA A 100 -5.33 6.59 0.75
CA ALA A 100 -4.95 7.72 1.61
C ALA A 100 -5.31 7.49 3.08
N ALA A 101 -6.58 7.21 3.36
CA ALA A 101 -7.04 6.95 4.72
C ALA A 101 -6.40 5.70 5.36
N LYS A 102 -6.12 4.66 4.55
CA LYS A 102 -5.43 3.45 5.03
C LYS A 102 -3.96 3.72 5.36
N MET A 103 -3.29 4.58 4.59
CA MET A 103 -1.92 5.00 4.87
C MET A 103 -1.83 5.78 6.17
N ALA A 104 -2.74 6.77 6.37
CA ALA A 104 -2.84 7.51 7.62
C ALA A 104 -3.12 6.57 8.80
N TRP A 105 -4.07 5.65 8.63
CA TRP A 105 -4.39 4.66 9.67
C TRP A 105 -3.18 3.78 10.01
N LEU A 106 -2.43 3.29 9.02
CA LEU A 106 -1.22 2.51 9.25
C LEU A 106 -0.18 3.28 10.05
N LEU A 107 0.08 4.54 9.70
CA LEU A 107 1.03 5.39 10.43
C LEU A 107 0.67 5.56 11.92
N GLU A 108 -0.60 5.71 12.22
CA GLU A 108 -1.08 5.93 13.58
C GLU A 108 -1.24 4.65 14.38
N ASN A 109 -1.59 3.54 13.73
CA ASN A 109 -2.01 2.30 14.38
C ASN A 109 -1.07 1.11 14.19
N LEU A 110 0.16 1.32 13.71
CA LEU A 110 1.16 0.26 13.57
C LEU A 110 1.36 -0.58 14.83
N GLN A 111 1.17 0.02 15.99
CA GLN A 111 1.27 -0.62 17.31
C GLN A 111 0.20 -1.70 17.54
N TRP A 112 -0.97 -1.55 16.90
CA TRP A 112 -2.13 -2.37 17.22
C TRP A 112 -2.14 -3.73 16.50
N GLU A 113 -1.68 -3.79 15.25
CA GLU A 113 -1.68 -5.02 14.46
C GLU A 113 -0.71 -6.08 15.00
N GLU A 114 0.33 -5.68 15.69
CA GLU A 114 1.38 -6.56 16.19
C GLU A 114 1.09 -7.17 17.54
N SER A 115 0.33 -6.49 18.39
CA SER A 115 -0.15 -7.07 19.65
C SER A 115 -0.98 -8.34 19.43
N GLN A 116 -1.53 -8.53 18.22
CA GLN A 116 -2.29 -9.71 17.83
C GLN A 116 -1.43 -10.87 17.31
N ARG A 117 -0.20 -10.62 16.87
CA ARG A 117 0.71 -11.66 16.34
C ARG A 117 1.67 -12.28 17.36
N GLY A 118 1.68 -11.77 18.58
CA GLY A 118 2.53 -12.31 19.66
C GLY A 118 4.04 -12.14 19.45
N GLN A 119 4.45 -11.23 18.56
CA GLN A 119 5.85 -10.97 18.24
C GLN A 119 6.25 -9.53 18.59
N GLU A 120 7.21 -9.38 19.51
CA GLU A 120 7.86 -8.15 19.99
C GLU A 120 6.99 -7.05 20.66
N PRO A 121 7.54 -6.29 21.62
CA PRO A 121 6.82 -5.24 22.33
C PRO A 121 6.45 -4.06 21.43
N VAL A 122 5.22 -3.65 21.53
CA VAL A 122 4.56 -2.54 20.79
C VAL A 122 5.35 -1.23 20.78
N ALA A 123 6.00 -0.89 21.89
CA ALA A 123 6.75 0.36 22.03
C ALA A 123 7.98 0.45 21.09
N LEU A 124 8.65 -0.67 20.83
CA LEU A 124 9.85 -0.72 19.98
C LEU A 124 9.57 -0.48 18.49
N LYS A 125 8.39 -0.86 18.02
CA LYS A 125 8.05 -0.75 16.58
C LYS A 125 7.47 0.62 16.20
N SER A 126 6.75 1.27 17.12
CA SER A 126 6.35 2.68 16.95
C SER A 126 7.59 3.58 16.84
N GLN A 127 8.59 3.35 17.69
CA GLN A 127 9.85 4.06 17.63
C GLN A 127 10.59 3.76 16.32
N LYS A 128 10.65 2.50 15.91
CA LYS A 128 11.26 2.10 14.63
C LYS A 128 10.58 2.74 13.43
N CYS A 129 9.26 2.83 13.39
CA CYS A 129 8.56 3.49 12.30
C CYS A 129 8.84 4.99 12.24
N GLN A 130 8.89 5.66 13.40
CA GLN A 130 9.30 7.07 13.46
C GLN A 130 10.74 7.27 12.99
N GLU A 131 11.64 6.36 13.36
CA GLU A 131 13.03 6.36 12.90
C GLU A 131 13.11 6.15 11.38
N LEU A 132 12.38 5.19 10.82
CA LEU A 132 12.32 4.93 9.38
C LEU A 132 11.73 6.12 8.60
N MET A 133 10.71 6.78 9.14
CA MET A 133 10.16 8.01 8.55
C MET A 133 11.20 9.14 8.56
N ALA A 134 11.86 9.37 9.69
CA ALA A 134 12.89 10.39 9.84
C ALA A 134 14.09 10.16 8.90
N GLN A 135 14.40 8.89 8.62
CA GLN A 135 15.48 8.48 7.72
C GLN A 135 15.03 8.33 6.25
N HIS A 136 13.78 8.64 5.91
CA HIS A 136 13.20 8.42 4.58
C HIS A 136 13.29 6.95 4.09
N GLN A 137 13.22 6.01 5.02
CA GLN A 137 13.31 4.57 4.74
C GLN A 137 11.95 3.87 4.74
N LEU A 138 10.87 4.54 5.17
CA LEU A 138 9.53 4.01 5.10
C LEU A 138 8.95 4.18 3.70
N CYS A 139 8.58 3.06 3.08
CA CYS A 139 7.91 3.04 1.79
C CYS A 139 6.42 2.74 1.94
N PHE A 140 5.61 3.42 1.14
CA PHE A 140 4.17 3.19 1.00
C PHE A 140 3.83 2.78 -0.41
N GLY A 141 2.79 1.99 -0.59
CA GLY A 141 2.34 1.68 -1.92
C GLY A 141 1.08 0.84 -1.96
N THR A 142 0.64 0.63 -3.17
CA THR A 142 -0.34 -0.35 -3.56
C THR A 142 0.35 -1.63 -4.04
N ILE A 143 -0.40 -2.67 -4.35
CA ILE A 143 0.18 -3.99 -4.68
C ILE A 143 1.11 -3.94 -5.90
N ASP A 144 0.79 -3.13 -6.92
CA ASP A 144 1.67 -2.92 -8.07
C ASP A 144 3.04 -2.38 -7.66
N THR A 145 3.07 -1.33 -6.83
CA THR A 145 4.31 -0.72 -6.32
C THR A 145 5.14 -1.74 -5.55
N TRP A 146 4.49 -2.53 -4.69
CA TRP A 146 5.14 -3.62 -3.95
C TRP A 146 5.76 -4.66 -4.88
N LEU A 147 5.00 -5.15 -5.86
CA LEU A 147 5.48 -6.15 -6.79
C LEU A 147 6.63 -5.62 -7.66
N VAL A 148 6.52 -4.40 -8.20
CA VAL A 148 7.61 -3.75 -8.94
C VAL A 148 8.86 -3.65 -8.07
N TYR A 149 8.71 -3.14 -6.84
CA TYR A 149 9.81 -3.01 -5.90
C TYR A 149 10.50 -4.34 -5.61
N ARG A 150 9.73 -5.40 -5.32
CA ARG A 150 10.26 -6.72 -5.00
C ARG A 150 10.87 -7.43 -6.22
N LEU A 151 10.24 -7.36 -7.39
CA LEU A 151 10.73 -7.95 -8.64
C LEU A 151 12.03 -7.29 -9.12
N THR A 152 12.21 -6.00 -8.86
CA THR A 152 13.43 -5.25 -9.18
C THR A 152 14.46 -5.25 -8.05
N LYS A 153 14.24 -6.02 -6.97
CA LYS A 153 15.13 -6.09 -5.79
C LYS A 153 15.40 -4.72 -5.15
N GLY A 154 14.37 -3.87 -5.10
CA GLY A 154 14.44 -2.54 -4.51
C GLY A 154 14.98 -1.44 -5.43
N HIS A 155 15.32 -1.74 -6.69
CA HIS A 155 15.82 -0.73 -7.63
C HIS A 155 14.74 0.25 -8.08
N ASP A 156 13.53 -0.22 -8.31
CA ASP A 156 12.42 0.61 -8.78
C ASP A 156 11.32 0.72 -7.73
N TYR A 157 11.11 1.94 -7.26
CA TYR A 157 10.01 2.31 -6.38
C TYR A 157 9.06 3.22 -7.17
N LYS A 158 8.16 2.61 -7.92
CA LYS A 158 7.31 3.28 -8.91
C LYS A 158 5.90 2.70 -8.92
N THR A 159 4.97 3.53 -9.35
CA THR A 159 3.61 3.17 -9.73
C THR A 159 3.28 3.81 -11.08
N ASP A 160 2.15 3.46 -11.67
CA ASP A 160 1.61 4.12 -12.85
C ASP A 160 0.46 5.07 -12.52
N TYR A 161 0.02 5.86 -13.51
CA TYR A 161 -1.07 6.82 -13.32
C TYR A 161 -2.41 6.16 -13.00
N SER A 162 -2.67 4.95 -13.51
CA SER A 162 -3.90 4.22 -13.23
C SER A 162 -4.00 3.78 -11.77
N ASN A 163 -2.89 3.32 -11.18
CA ASN A 163 -2.80 2.99 -9.77
C ASN A 163 -2.74 4.26 -8.90
N ALA A 164 -1.88 5.22 -9.24
CA ALA A 164 -1.74 6.47 -8.51
C ALA A 164 -3.07 7.24 -8.39
N SER A 165 -3.86 7.32 -9.47
CA SER A 165 -5.16 7.99 -9.48
C SER A 165 -6.17 7.38 -8.50
N ARG A 166 -5.97 6.14 -8.04
CA ARG A 166 -6.85 5.48 -7.08
C ARG A 166 -6.46 5.70 -5.62
N THR A 167 -5.37 6.43 -5.36
CA THR A 167 -4.85 6.61 -4.00
C THR A 167 -5.56 7.67 -3.18
N GLN A 168 -6.28 8.60 -3.80
CA GLN A 168 -6.75 9.88 -3.24
C GLN A 168 -5.61 10.86 -2.85
N LEU A 169 -4.38 10.60 -3.27
CA LEU A 169 -3.23 11.47 -3.05
C LEU A 169 -2.71 12.09 -4.35
N PHE A 170 -3.21 11.62 -5.47
CA PHE A 170 -2.74 11.98 -6.80
C PHE A 170 -3.71 12.93 -7.50
N ASN A 171 -3.20 14.10 -7.91
CA ASN A 171 -3.95 15.10 -8.65
C ASN A 171 -3.99 14.69 -10.14
N ILE A 172 -5.18 14.36 -10.65
CA ILE A 172 -5.38 13.84 -12.00
C ILE A 172 -5.23 14.90 -13.10
N PHE A 173 -5.20 16.18 -12.76
CA PHE A 173 -5.01 17.28 -13.73
C PHE A 173 -3.53 17.63 -13.87
N THR A 174 -2.80 17.69 -12.76
CA THR A 174 -1.37 18.00 -12.77
C THR A 174 -0.48 16.78 -12.98
N LEU A 175 -1.04 15.57 -12.83
CA LEU A 175 -0.36 14.28 -12.88
C LEU A 175 0.79 14.20 -11.87
N LYS A 176 0.55 14.69 -10.65
CA LYS A 176 1.51 14.71 -9.53
C LYS A 176 0.83 14.32 -8.22
N TRP A 177 1.63 13.88 -7.26
CA TRP A 177 1.18 13.79 -5.86
C TRP A 177 0.77 15.18 -5.39
N ASP A 178 -0.41 15.30 -4.77
CA ASP A 178 -0.95 16.57 -4.33
C ASP A 178 -0.46 16.90 -2.92
N GLU A 179 0.37 17.93 -2.81
CA GLU A 179 1.01 18.31 -1.54
C GLU A 179 -0.01 18.77 -0.47
N GLU A 180 -1.12 19.37 -0.88
CA GLU A 180 -2.16 19.83 0.04
C GLU A 180 -2.89 18.64 0.65
N ILE A 181 -3.25 17.65 -0.17
CA ILE A 181 -3.89 16.42 0.32
C ILE A 181 -2.92 15.61 1.18
N CYS A 182 -1.63 15.52 0.81
CA CYS A 182 -0.63 14.79 1.58
C CYS A 182 -0.32 15.41 2.95
N LYS A 183 -0.75 16.64 3.22
CA LYS A 183 -0.56 17.33 4.51
C LYS A 183 -1.77 17.22 5.46
N LEU A 184 -2.90 16.72 4.98
CA LEU A 184 -4.08 16.46 5.78
C LEU A 184 -3.88 15.26 6.72
#